data_9e8b8c0d110f76bc6daf78b309f90593
#
_entry.id   9e8b8c0d110f76bc6daf78b309f90593
#
_cell.length_a   1.000
_cell.length_b   1.000
_cell.length_c   1.000
_cell.angle_alpha   90.00
_cell.angle_beta   90.00
_cell.angle_gamma   90.00
#
_symmetry.space_group_name_H-M   'P 1'
#
loop_
_entity.id
_entity.type
_entity.pdbx_description
1 polymer ?
#
loop_
_entity_poly.entity_id
_entity_poly.type
_entity_poly.pdbx_seq_one_letter_code
_entity_poly.pdbx_strand_id
1 'polypeptide(L)'
;MEWLSTTLSGSTDHSIAPWAYWHARCMVLAWGVLMPLGALIARFFKVTPSQAWPRELDNRVWWNLHRGLQWSGVVLMTAGVALAFNSGTSSSAAAVWHAWAGWVLCLLGWTQVAGALLRGSKGGPTEPQVRGDHYDMTPWRRGFERLHKTLGWVAV
;
A
#
# COMPACT_ATOMS: atom_id res chain seq x y z
N MET A 1 -20.27 12.60 -17.86
CA MET A 1 -19.04 12.23 -17.10
C MET A 1 -17.88 11.94 -18.07
N GLU A 2 -17.68 12.81 -19.03
CA GLU A 2 -16.62 12.65 -20.06
C GLU A 2 -15.20 12.84 -19.51
N TRP A 3 -15.05 13.63 -18.45
CA TRP A 3 -13.74 13.90 -17.86
C TRP A 3 -13.01 12.66 -17.31
N LEU A 4 -13.74 11.59 -16.94
CA LEU A 4 -13.13 10.33 -16.51
C LEU A 4 -12.48 9.56 -17.66
N SER A 5 -12.94 9.76 -18.87
CA SER A 5 -12.42 9.12 -20.08
C SER A 5 -11.50 10.02 -20.90
N THR A 6 -11.44 11.34 -20.58
CA THR A 6 -10.49 12.23 -21.23
C THR A 6 -9.07 11.97 -20.76
N THR A 7 -8.11 12.10 -21.66
CA THR A 7 -6.69 11.96 -21.36
C THR A 7 -6.20 13.12 -20.50
N LEU A 8 -5.38 12.82 -19.48
CA LEU A 8 -4.91 13.81 -18.50
C LEU A 8 -3.98 14.90 -19.07
N SER A 9 -3.52 14.79 -20.31
CA SER A 9 -2.46 15.65 -20.83
C SER A 9 -2.77 16.28 -22.18
N GLY A 10 -4.03 16.54 -22.50
CA GLY A 10 -4.37 17.09 -23.84
C GLY A 10 -3.95 16.22 -25.01
N SER A 11 -3.81 14.96 -24.79
CA SER A 11 -3.09 13.98 -25.60
C SER A 11 -3.91 13.36 -26.72
N THR A 12 -4.98 13.99 -27.16
CA THR A 12 -5.59 13.65 -28.45
C THR A 12 -4.56 13.70 -29.58
N ASP A 13 -3.55 14.55 -29.43
CA ASP A 13 -2.47 14.71 -30.39
C ASP A 13 -1.37 13.62 -30.32
N HIS A 14 -1.35 12.82 -29.26
CA HIS A 14 -0.27 11.84 -29.01
C HIS A 14 -0.68 10.38 -29.22
N SER A 15 -1.89 10.11 -29.65
CA SER A 15 -2.39 8.74 -29.94
C SER A 15 -2.09 7.72 -28.81
N ILE A 16 -2.23 8.14 -27.54
CA ILE A 16 -1.97 7.25 -26.42
C ILE A 16 -3.05 6.17 -26.34
N ALA A 17 -2.62 4.93 -26.33
CA ALA A 17 -3.53 3.80 -26.24
C ALA A 17 -4.37 3.81 -24.93
N PRO A 18 -5.65 3.43 -24.97
CA PRO A 18 -6.54 3.45 -23.81
C PRO A 18 -5.98 2.74 -22.57
N TRP A 19 -5.31 1.62 -22.75
CA TRP A 19 -4.69 0.88 -21.65
C TRP A 19 -3.63 1.70 -20.90
N ALA A 20 -2.87 2.53 -21.60
CA ALA A 20 -1.74 3.25 -21.01
C ALA A 20 -2.21 4.32 -20.02
N TYR A 21 -3.23 5.10 -20.35
CA TYR A 21 -3.76 6.07 -19.41
C TYR A 21 -4.59 5.46 -18.28
N TRP A 22 -5.24 4.33 -18.49
CA TRP A 22 -5.87 3.60 -17.39
C TRP A 22 -4.84 2.96 -16.48
N HIS A 23 -3.76 2.37 -17.03
CA HIS A 23 -2.60 1.94 -16.24
C HIS A 23 -2.06 3.09 -15.39
N ALA A 24 -1.76 4.24 -16.00
CA ALA A 24 -1.24 5.39 -15.30
C ALA A 24 -2.17 5.85 -14.15
N ARG A 25 -3.48 5.94 -14.39
CA ARG A 25 -4.47 6.30 -13.35
C ARG A 25 -4.49 5.32 -12.19
N CYS A 26 -4.50 4.03 -12.49
CA CYS A 26 -4.45 2.98 -11.46
C CYS A 26 -3.18 3.09 -10.62
N MET A 27 -2.02 3.28 -11.26
CA MET A 27 -0.73 3.37 -10.58
C MET A 27 -0.60 4.66 -9.76
N VAL A 28 -0.99 5.81 -10.31
CA VAL A 28 -0.95 7.08 -9.57
C VAL A 28 -1.89 7.04 -8.37
N LEU A 29 -3.10 6.52 -8.52
CA LEU A 29 -4.04 6.43 -7.40
C LEU A 29 -3.55 5.43 -6.35
N ALA A 30 -3.01 4.28 -6.76
CA ALA A 30 -2.48 3.27 -5.84
C ALA A 30 -1.25 3.79 -5.08
N TRP A 31 -0.19 4.17 -5.81
CA TRP A 31 1.13 4.51 -5.26
C TRP A 31 1.27 5.97 -4.86
N GLY A 32 0.58 6.88 -5.53
CA GLY A 32 0.63 8.32 -5.22
C GLY A 32 -0.36 8.75 -4.14
N VAL A 33 -1.41 7.98 -3.88
CA VAL A 33 -2.47 8.39 -2.95
C VAL A 33 -2.75 7.34 -1.88
N LEU A 34 -3.26 6.16 -2.27
CA LEU A 34 -3.82 5.21 -1.30
C LEU A 34 -2.78 4.59 -0.39
N MET A 35 -1.67 4.11 -0.94
CA MET A 35 -0.61 3.48 -0.15
C MET A 35 0.12 4.48 0.76
N PRO A 36 0.53 5.68 0.29
CA PRO A 36 1.11 6.69 1.16
C PRO A 36 0.17 7.14 2.27
N LEU A 37 -1.09 7.40 1.93
CA LEU A 37 -2.09 7.80 2.92
C LEU A 37 -2.30 6.71 3.98
N GLY A 38 -2.38 5.44 3.56
CA GLY A 38 -2.47 4.32 4.48
C GLY A 38 -1.24 4.20 5.40
N ALA A 39 -0.04 4.45 4.88
CA ALA A 39 1.20 4.46 5.68
C ALA A 39 1.21 5.61 6.70
N LEU A 40 0.80 6.81 6.29
CA LEU A 40 0.67 7.98 7.16
C LEU A 40 -0.34 7.74 8.29
N ILE A 41 -1.49 7.16 7.98
CA ILE A 41 -2.49 6.81 8.99
C ILE A 41 -1.92 5.82 10.00
N ALA A 42 -1.24 4.77 9.56
CA ALA A 42 -0.61 3.81 10.45
C ALA A 42 0.51 4.41 11.29
N ARG A 43 1.13 5.48 10.84
CA ARG A 43 2.22 6.16 11.57
C ARG A 43 1.71 7.15 12.59
N PHE A 44 0.70 7.96 12.25
CA PHE A 44 0.34 9.15 13.02
C PHE A 44 -1.01 9.06 13.73
N PHE A 45 -1.90 8.15 13.34
CA PHE A 45 -3.27 8.10 13.84
C PHE A 45 -3.56 6.90 14.78
N LYS A 46 -2.51 6.29 15.35
CA LYS A 46 -2.68 5.21 16.34
C LYS A 46 -3.33 5.69 17.62
N VAL A 47 -3.07 6.92 18.00
CA VAL A 47 -3.70 7.62 19.10
C VAL A 47 -4.37 8.86 18.54
N THR A 48 -5.65 9.04 18.80
CA THR A 48 -6.40 10.22 18.38
C THR A 48 -6.46 11.26 19.51
N PRO A 49 -6.63 12.57 19.20
CA PRO A 49 -6.71 13.60 20.22
C PRO A 49 -7.85 13.42 21.23
N SER A 50 -8.94 12.73 20.82
CA SER A 50 -10.08 12.43 21.68
C SER A 50 -9.94 11.16 22.49
N GLN A 51 -8.87 10.39 22.30
CA GLN A 51 -8.65 9.11 22.98
C GLN A 51 -8.06 9.34 24.36
N ALA A 52 -8.62 8.69 25.37
CA ALA A 52 -8.13 8.75 26.74
C ALA A 52 -6.86 7.88 26.93
N TRP A 53 -5.79 8.23 26.23
CA TRP A 53 -4.50 7.54 26.38
C TRP A 53 -3.84 7.88 27.74
N PRO A 54 -3.25 6.93 28.48
CA PRO A 54 -2.98 5.52 28.10
C PRO A 54 -4.08 4.53 28.50
N ARG A 55 -5.22 4.96 29.00
CA ARG A 55 -6.30 4.05 29.41
C ARG A 55 -6.89 3.29 28.22
N GLU A 56 -6.98 3.97 27.08
CA GLU A 56 -7.39 3.38 25.81
C GLU A 56 -6.17 3.23 24.90
N LEU A 57 -5.62 2.03 24.84
CA LEU A 57 -4.41 1.76 24.04
C LEU A 57 -4.68 1.44 22.58
N ASP A 58 -5.91 1.10 22.21
CA ASP A 58 -6.29 0.71 20.85
C ASP A 58 -7.35 1.61 20.26
N ASN A 59 -7.00 2.03 19.08
CA ASN A 59 -7.91 2.71 18.18
C ASN A 59 -8.04 1.86 16.91
N ARG A 60 -9.19 1.22 16.73
CA ARG A 60 -9.43 0.40 15.53
C ARG A 60 -9.58 1.22 14.25
N VAL A 61 -9.82 2.51 14.36
CA VAL A 61 -10.03 3.38 13.18
C VAL A 61 -8.78 3.39 12.29
N TRP A 62 -7.60 3.68 12.88
CA TRP A 62 -6.36 3.68 12.11
C TRP A 62 -6.09 2.33 11.44
N TRP A 63 -6.39 1.23 12.13
CA TRP A 63 -6.18 -0.12 11.61
C TRP A 63 -7.08 -0.42 10.42
N ASN A 64 -8.38 -0.08 10.54
CA ASN A 64 -9.35 -0.32 9.47
C ASN A 64 -9.04 0.57 8.26
N LEU A 65 -8.71 1.84 8.48
CA LEU A 65 -8.32 2.76 7.40
C LEU A 65 -7.03 2.32 6.72
N HIS A 66 -5.98 2.02 7.49
CA HIS A 66 -4.72 1.51 6.93
C HIS A 66 -4.97 0.27 6.07
N ARG A 67 -5.67 -0.72 6.61
CA ARG A 67 -5.96 -1.95 5.89
C ARG A 67 -6.80 -1.70 4.65
N GLY A 68 -7.84 -0.91 4.75
CA GLY A 68 -8.73 -0.58 3.63
C GLY A 68 -7.97 0.11 2.49
N LEU A 69 -7.19 1.15 2.81
CA LEU A 69 -6.39 1.88 1.84
C LEU A 69 -5.32 1.00 1.18
N GLN A 70 -4.62 0.17 1.96
CA GLN A 70 -3.59 -0.73 1.40
C GLN A 70 -4.21 -1.79 0.48
N TRP A 71 -5.32 -2.41 0.87
CA TRP A 71 -6.02 -3.36 0.01
C TRP A 71 -6.53 -2.72 -1.28
N SER A 72 -7.16 -1.56 -1.18
CA SER A 72 -7.62 -0.82 -2.36
C SER A 72 -6.45 -0.44 -3.28
N GLY A 73 -5.33 -0.01 -2.70
CA GLY A 73 -4.10 0.28 -3.44
C GLY A 73 -3.57 -0.96 -4.18
N VAL A 74 -3.49 -2.11 -3.50
CA VAL A 74 -3.01 -3.35 -4.12
C VAL A 74 -3.95 -3.85 -5.22
N VAL A 75 -5.26 -3.73 -5.04
CA VAL A 75 -6.23 -4.08 -6.09
C VAL A 75 -6.05 -3.19 -7.33
N LEU A 76 -5.95 -1.87 -7.14
CA LEU A 76 -5.71 -0.94 -8.26
C LEU A 76 -4.36 -1.17 -8.92
N MET A 77 -3.30 -1.37 -8.15
CA MET A 77 -1.97 -1.73 -8.68
C MET A 77 -2.06 -2.99 -9.55
N THR A 78 -2.71 -4.04 -9.06
CA THR A 78 -2.86 -5.30 -9.79
C THR A 78 -3.67 -5.11 -11.07
N ALA A 79 -4.75 -4.33 -11.03
CA ALA A 79 -5.51 -3.97 -12.22
C ALA A 79 -4.65 -3.19 -13.23
N GLY A 80 -3.86 -2.23 -12.75
CA GLY A 80 -2.92 -1.49 -13.59
C GLY A 80 -1.87 -2.37 -14.25
N VAL A 81 -1.30 -3.33 -13.51
CA VAL A 81 -0.36 -4.34 -14.07
C VAL A 81 -1.06 -5.17 -15.15
N ALA A 82 -2.27 -5.65 -14.90
CA ALA A 82 -3.02 -6.45 -15.87
C ALA A 82 -3.30 -5.68 -17.19
N LEU A 83 -3.59 -4.39 -17.09
CA LEU A 83 -3.75 -3.53 -18.27
C LEU A 83 -2.44 -3.41 -19.07
N ALA A 84 -1.31 -3.24 -18.40
CA ALA A 84 -0.02 -3.13 -19.06
C ALA A 84 0.50 -4.46 -19.62
N PHE A 85 0.14 -5.58 -19.02
CA PHE A 85 0.61 -6.89 -19.42
C PHE A 85 0.21 -7.28 -20.85
N ASN A 86 -0.96 -6.83 -21.30
CA ASN A 86 -1.49 -7.10 -22.63
C ASN A 86 -1.07 -6.07 -23.70
N SER A 87 -0.21 -5.11 -23.37
CA SER A 87 0.06 -3.94 -24.22
C SER A 87 1.17 -4.13 -25.26
N GLY A 88 1.84 -5.27 -25.25
CA GLY A 88 3.08 -5.46 -26.03
C GLY A 88 4.29 -4.78 -25.36
N THR A 89 5.47 -5.17 -25.81
CA THR A 89 6.74 -4.67 -25.25
C THR A 89 7.26 -3.48 -26.06
N SER A 90 7.54 -2.37 -25.38
CA SER A 90 8.33 -1.27 -25.96
C SER A 90 9.82 -1.58 -25.76
N SER A 91 10.61 -1.34 -26.82
CA SER A 91 12.08 -1.53 -26.78
C SER A 91 12.85 -0.29 -26.30
N SER A 92 12.15 0.79 -25.96
CA SER A 92 12.84 2.00 -25.46
C SER A 92 13.48 1.73 -24.08
N ALA A 93 14.67 2.27 -23.85
CA ALA A 93 15.36 2.12 -22.56
C ALA A 93 14.50 2.62 -21.39
N ALA A 94 13.77 3.72 -21.55
CA ALA A 94 12.88 4.26 -20.53
C ALA A 94 11.75 3.29 -20.18
N ALA A 95 11.12 2.65 -21.18
CA ALA A 95 10.07 1.67 -20.95
C ALA A 95 10.60 0.42 -20.24
N VAL A 96 11.81 -0.04 -20.59
CA VAL A 96 12.46 -1.18 -19.93
C VAL A 96 12.72 -0.88 -18.44
N TRP A 97 13.32 0.29 -18.14
CA TRP A 97 13.57 0.70 -16.76
C TRP A 97 12.28 0.89 -15.96
N HIS A 98 11.26 1.50 -16.57
CA HIS A 98 9.94 1.63 -15.94
C HIS A 98 9.34 0.26 -15.60
N ALA A 99 9.40 -0.69 -16.52
CA ALA A 99 8.88 -2.04 -16.30
C ALA A 99 9.61 -2.75 -15.16
N TRP A 100 10.95 -2.71 -15.14
CA TRP A 100 11.74 -3.32 -14.05
C TRP A 100 11.44 -2.68 -12.69
N ALA A 101 11.47 -1.36 -12.60
CA ALA A 101 11.13 -0.64 -11.36
C ALA A 101 9.68 -0.93 -10.92
N GLY A 102 8.75 -0.95 -11.87
CA GLY A 102 7.36 -1.29 -11.62
C GLY A 102 7.20 -2.70 -11.06
N TRP A 103 7.87 -3.70 -11.63
CA TRP A 103 7.83 -5.06 -11.10
C TRP A 103 8.39 -5.17 -9.68
N VAL A 104 9.50 -4.50 -9.37
CA VAL A 104 10.05 -4.46 -8.01
C VAL A 104 9.04 -3.88 -7.03
N LEU A 105 8.42 -2.75 -7.36
CA LEU A 105 7.40 -2.12 -6.51
C LEU A 105 6.16 -3.01 -6.35
N CYS A 106 5.67 -3.63 -7.42
CA CYS A 106 4.52 -4.53 -7.36
C CYS A 106 4.79 -5.75 -6.47
N LEU A 107 5.96 -6.36 -6.61
CA LEU A 107 6.39 -7.47 -5.74
C LEU A 107 6.46 -7.03 -4.28
N LEU A 108 7.01 -5.84 -3.99
CA LEU A 108 6.99 -5.27 -2.65
C LEU A 108 5.56 -5.09 -2.14
N GLY A 109 4.65 -4.54 -2.93
CA GLY A 109 3.25 -4.36 -2.56
C GLY A 109 2.56 -5.68 -2.22
N TRP A 110 2.68 -6.70 -3.07
CA TRP A 110 2.09 -8.01 -2.83
C TRP A 110 2.71 -8.72 -1.62
N THR A 111 4.03 -8.64 -1.44
CA THR A 111 4.70 -9.25 -0.27
C THR A 111 4.31 -8.57 1.04
N GLN A 112 4.02 -7.27 1.04
CA GLN A 112 3.49 -6.56 2.20
C GLN A 112 2.14 -7.13 2.65
N VAL A 113 1.23 -7.37 1.71
CA VAL A 113 -0.08 -7.97 2.01
C VAL A 113 0.05 -9.42 2.42
N ALA A 114 0.80 -10.23 1.68
CA ALA A 114 1.05 -11.63 2.02
C ALA A 114 1.69 -11.78 3.41
N GLY A 115 2.71 -10.98 3.71
CA GLY A 115 3.34 -10.93 5.02
C GLY A 115 2.36 -10.54 6.13
N ALA A 116 1.44 -9.58 5.85
CA ALA A 116 0.43 -9.19 6.82
C ALA A 116 -0.57 -10.31 7.14
N LEU A 117 -0.87 -11.20 6.19
CA LEU A 117 -1.68 -12.40 6.44
C LEU A 117 -0.94 -13.43 7.29
N LEU A 118 0.37 -13.53 7.14
CA LEU A 118 1.23 -14.49 7.83
C LEU A 118 1.85 -13.94 9.14
N ARG A 119 1.47 -12.73 9.54
CA ARG A 119 2.11 -11.99 10.64
C ARG A 119 2.10 -12.67 12.01
N GLY A 120 1.26 -13.67 12.20
CA GLY A 120 1.02 -14.27 13.52
C GLY A 120 0.30 -13.34 14.50
N SER A 121 -0.01 -13.84 15.69
CA SER A 121 -0.62 -13.07 16.78
C SER A 121 0.41 -12.20 17.48
N LYS A 122 -0.07 -11.14 18.13
CA LYS A 122 0.76 -10.36 19.06
C LYS A 122 1.11 -11.11 20.35
N GLY A 123 0.41 -12.18 20.64
CA GLY A 123 0.40 -12.80 21.95
C GLY A 123 -0.64 -12.15 22.86
N GLY A 124 -0.79 -12.70 24.07
CA GLY A 124 -1.59 -12.09 25.13
C GLY A 124 -0.77 -11.08 25.93
N PRO A 125 -1.42 -10.23 26.71
CA PRO A 125 -0.71 -9.34 27.62
C PRO A 125 -0.08 -10.14 28.75
N THR A 126 1.17 -9.82 29.10
CA THR A 126 1.85 -10.38 30.28
C THR A 126 1.12 -10.00 31.56
N GLU A 127 0.61 -8.78 31.59
CA GLU A 127 -0.24 -8.24 32.64
C GLU A 127 -1.63 -7.99 32.07
N PRO A 128 -2.72 -8.55 32.65
CA PRO A 128 -4.09 -8.39 32.13
C PRO A 128 -4.56 -6.94 32.00
N GLN A 129 -4.00 -6.05 32.81
CA GLN A 129 -4.33 -4.62 32.80
C GLN A 129 -3.50 -3.81 31.82
N VAL A 130 -2.38 -4.37 31.38
CA VAL A 130 -1.48 -3.77 30.39
C VAL A 130 -1.64 -4.53 29.08
N ARG A 131 -2.09 -3.83 28.08
CA ARG A 131 -2.35 -4.46 26.81
C ARG A 131 -1.08 -4.84 26.09
N GLY A 132 -1.08 -6.04 25.51
CA GLY A 132 -0.01 -6.66 24.75
C GLY A 132 0.92 -5.67 24.07
N ASP A 133 2.02 -5.42 24.71
CA ASP A 133 3.04 -4.52 24.24
C ASP A 133 4.12 -5.27 23.46
N HIS A 134 5.27 -4.62 23.30
CA HIS A 134 6.39 -5.19 22.58
C HIS A 134 6.94 -6.47 23.24
N TYR A 135 6.81 -6.62 24.53
CA TYR A 135 7.36 -7.76 25.30
C TYR A 135 6.54 -9.04 25.08
N ASP A 136 5.25 -8.90 24.81
CA ASP A 136 4.38 -10.04 24.55
C ASP A 136 4.48 -10.56 23.12
N MET A 137 5.19 -9.87 22.25
CA MET A 137 5.35 -10.28 20.86
C MET A 137 6.32 -11.44 20.69
N THR A 138 5.90 -12.46 19.91
CA THR A 138 6.81 -13.52 19.49
C THR A 138 7.97 -12.97 18.65
N PRO A 139 9.14 -13.65 18.60
CA PRO A 139 10.24 -13.26 17.72
C PRO A 139 9.83 -13.12 16.25
N TRP A 140 8.96 -14.03 15.77
CA TRP A 140 8.37 -13.95 14.43
C TRP A 140 7.60 -12.66 14.21
N ARG A 141 6.72 -12.30 15.14
CA ARG A 141 5.94 -11.07 15.06
C ARG A 141 6.82 -9.83 15.05
N ARG A 142 7.87 -9.79 15.87
CA ARG A 142 8.84 -8.69 15.89
C ARG A 142 9.60 -8.56 14.58
N GLY A 143 10.04 -9.69 14.00
CA GLY A 143 10.68 -9.75 12.69
C GLY A 143 9.75 -9.21 11.59
N PHE A 144 8.52 -9.71 11.55
CA PHE A 144 7.49 -9.22 10.64
C PHE A 144 7.29 -7.71 10.74
N GLU A 145 7.12 -7.17 11.95
CA GLU A 145 6.87 -5.73 12.12
C GLU A 145 8.03 -4.86 11.64
N ARG A 146 9.27 -5.30 11.86
CA ARG A 146 10.46 -4.59 11.35
C ARG A 146 10.47 -4.59 9.83
N LEU A 147 10.34 -5.75 9.20
CA LEU A 147 10.34 -5.89 7.75
C LEU A 147 9.18 -5.12 7.11
N HIS A 148 7.96 -5.31 7.61
CA HIS A 148 6.77 -4.63 7.10
C HIS A 148 6.91 -3.11 7.14
N LYS A 149 7.38 -2.57 8.27
CA LYS A 149 7.60 -1.13 8.43
C LYS A 149 8.70 -0.61 7.49
N THR A 150 9.84 -1.28 7.45
CA THR A 150 10.98 -0.85 6.64
C THR A 150 10.66 -0.92 5.15
N LEU A 151 10.17 -2.06 4.67
CA LEU A 151 9.83 -2.24 3.27
C LEU A 151 8.64 -1.37 2.84
N GLY A 152 7.67 -1.16 3.75
CA GLY A 152 6.56 -0.26 3.50
C GLY A 152 7.02 1.19 3.27
N TRP A 153 7.98 1.69 4.05
CA TRP A 153 8.55 3.03 3.84
C TRP A 153 9.46 3.12 2.63
N VAL A 154 10.17 2.07 2.29
CA VAL A 154 11.01 2.04 1.08
C VAL A 154 10.16 2.06 -0.20
N ALA A 155 8.96 1.47 -0.15
CA ALA A 155 8.07 1.37 -1.30
C ALA A 155 7.25 2.65 -1.56
N VAL A 156 7.08 3.52 -0.57
CA VAL A 156 6.27 4.75 -0.61
C VAL A 156 7.16 5.99 -0.59
#